data_24efe21a91de062782d21c74a5ffa34b
#
_entry.id   24efe21a91de062782d21c74a5ffa34b
#
_cell.length_a   1.000
_cell.length_b   1.000
_cell.length_c   1.000
_cell.angle_alpha   90.00
_cell.angle_beta   90.00
_cell.angle_gamma   90.00
#
_symmetry.space_group_name_H-M   'P 1'
#
loop_
_entity.id
_entity.type
_entity.pdbx_description
1 polymer ?
#
loop_
_entity_poly.entity_id
_entity_poly.type
_entity_poly.pdbx_seq_one_letter_code
_entity_poly.pdbx_strand_id
1 'polypeptide(L)'
;AYQRYFQIKEIHTFTEEYLLSWFPNLPSYQTFNYRLNLMSEAISELVKHLITFFKPEDCDSMTSLIDSMPIITCAGKNKTGKVATEIATKGYCSTKNMYYFGLKLHALAFRREGTIPFPEMILLSSAEENDLTVLKREAADSLINRNIFADKIYSDFSYWGNKQQEQGTTMLK
;
A
#
# COMPACT_ATOMS: atom_id res chain seq x y z
N ALA A 1 11.96 4.06 16.31
CA ALA A 1 11.18 3.90 17.55
C ALA A 1 9.67 3.91 17.29
N TYR A 2 9.21 4.56 16.25
CA TYR A 2 7.77 4.75 15.97
C TYR A 2 7.11 3.59 15.23
N GLN A 3 7.83 2.61 14.80
CA GLN A 3 7.34 1.47 14.02
C GLN A 3 6.62 0.38 14.84
N ARG A 4 6.38 0.58 16.13
CA ARG A 4 5.75 -0.42 17.00
C ARG A 4 4.25 -0.26 17.19
N TYR A 5 3.66 0.84 16.74
CA TYR A 5 2.24 1.10 16.95
C TYR A 5 1.43 0.57 15.76
N PHE A 6 1.11 -0.72 15.83
CA PHE A 6 0.33 -1.39 14.80
C PHE A 6 -1.18 -1.34 15.03
N GLN A 7 -1.61 -0.94 16.23
CA GLN A 7 -3.02 -0.91 16.60
C GLN A 7 -3.46 0.51 16.95
N ILE A 8 -4.67 0.86 16.55
CA ILE A 8 -5.29 2.18 16.86
C ILE A 8 -5.30 2.44 18.37
N LYS A 9 -5.50 1.38 19.16
CA LYS A 9 -5.47 1.47 20.62
C LYS A 9 -4.10 1.91 21.15
N GLU A 10 -3.03 1.39 20.59
CA GLU A 10 -1.67 1.76 20.98
C GLU A 10 -1.36 3.22 20.61
N ILE A 11 -1.84 3.68 19.46
CA ILE A 11 -1.73 5.08 19.04
C ILE A 11 -2.47 5.99 20.04
N HIS A 12 -3.70 5.61 20.42
CA HIS A 12 -4.48 6.36 21.39
C HIS A 12 -3.77 6.44 22.76
N THR A 13 -3.30 5.30 23.29
CA THR A 13 -2.56 5.25 24.55
C THR A 13 -1.28 6.08 24.50
N PHE A 14 -0.51 5.99 23.40
CA PHE A 14 0.68 6.80 23.23
C PHE A 14 0.34 8.31 23.22
N THR A 15 -0.75 8.70 22.55
CA THR A 15 -1.20 10.09 22.52
C THR A 15 -1.59 10.58 23.91
N GLU A 16 -2.29 9.75 24.68
CA GLU A 16 -2.69 10.04 26.06
C GLU A 16 -1.47 10.19 26.99
N GLU A 17 -0.46 9.33 26.84
CA GLU A 17 0.72 9.35 27.72
C GLU A 17 1.73 10.46 27.35
N TYR A 18 1.94 10.72 26.07
CA TYR A 18 3.06 11.56 25.62
C TYR A 18 2.68 12.82 24.86
N LEU A 19 1.46 12.90 24.31
CA LEU A 19 1.05 14.01 23.45
C LEU A 19 -0.17 14.77 23.98
N LEU A 20 -0.58 14.55 25.23
CA LEU A 20 -1.78 15.18 25.77
C LEU A 20 -1.69 16.71 25.78
N SER A 21 -0.49 17.27 25.91
CA SER A 21 -0.27 18.72 25.80
C SER A 21 -0.60 19.29 24.41
N TRP A 22 -0.46 18.47 23.37
CA TRP A 22 -0.81 18.85 21.99
C TRP A 22 -2.28 18.56 21.68
N PHE A 23 -2.85 17.56 22.34
CA PHE A 23 -4.24 17.12 22.17
C PHE A 23 -5.00 17.11 23.50
N PRO A 24 -5.20 18.28 24.14
CA PRO A 24 -5.75 18.35 25.50
C PRO A 24 -7.18 17.79 25.62
N ASN A 25 -7.90 17.73 24.52
CA ASN A 25 -9.27 17.22 24.44
C ASN A 25 -9.33 15.83 23.76
N LEU A 26 -8.33 14.99 24.00
CA LEU A 26 -8.34 13.62 23.46
C LEU A 26 -9.59 12.88 23.94
N PRO A 27 -10.47 12.40 23.03
CA PRO A 27 -11.67 11.68 23.43
C PRO A 27 -11.33 10.27 23.93
N SER A 28 -12.32 9.59 24.52
CA SER A 28 -12.15 8.16 24.86
C SER A 28 -11.75 7.34 23.63
N TYR A 29 -11.06 6.20 23.85
CA TYR A 29 -10.63 5.33 22.76
C TYR A 29 -11.78 4.94 21.82
N GLN A 30 -12.97 4.62 22.34
CA GLN A 30 -14.12 4.26 21.53
C GLN A 30 -14.53 5.39 20.59
N THR A 31 -14.61 6.61 21.10
CA THR A 31 -14.94 7.80 20.31
C THR A 31 -13.84 8.12 19.31
N PHE A 32 -12.57 7.99 19.71
CA PHE A 32 -11.42 8.18 18.83
C PHE A 32 -11.47 7.19 17.64
N ASN A 33 -11.63 5.89 17.93
CA ASN A 33 -11.73 4.84 16.90
C ASN A 33 -12.93 5.07 15.97
N TYR A 34 -14.09 5.40 16.51
CA TYR A 34 -15.29 5.71 15.72
C TYR A 34 -15.06 6.88 14.76
N ARG A 35 -14.52 8.00 15.27
CA ARG A 35 -14.22 9.18 14.45
C ARG A 35 -13.17 8.90 13.38
N LEU A 36 -12.13 8.13 13.71
CA LEU A 36 -11.09 7.76 12.75
C LEU A 36 -11.68 6.96 11.57
N ASN A 37 -12.59 6.03 11.85
CA ASN A 37 -13.26 5.26 10.79
C ASN A 37 -14.18 6.15 9.91
N LEU A 38 -14.82 7.14 10.47
CA LEU A 38 -15.60 8.13 9.69
C LEU A 38 -14.73 9.01 8.78
N MET A 39 -13.42 9.13 9.08
CA MET A 39 -12.48 9.97 8.34
C MET A 39 -11.69 9.18 7.28
N SER A 40 -12.06 7.96 6.96
CA SER A 40 -11.30 7.07 6.05
C SER A 40 -11.03 7.71 4.69
N GLU A 41 -12.02 8.36 4.08
CA GLU A 41 -11.88 9.06 2.81
C GLU A 41 -10.94 10.29 2.93
N ALA A 42 -11.11 11.08 3.99
CA ALA A 42 -10.24 12.23 4.24
C ALA A 42 -8.79 11.81 4.49
N ILE A 43 -8.56 10.68 5.17
CA ILE A 43 -7.23 10.13 5.38
C ILE A 43 -6.62 9.67 4.04
N SER A 44 -7.41 9.03 3.17
CA SER A 44 -6.96 8.62 1.84
C SER A 44 -6.53 9.82 0.99
N GLU A 45 -7.33 10.88 0.99
CA GLU A 45 -6.98 12.11 0.26
C GLU A 45 -5.77 12.81 0.87
N LEU A 46 -5.65 12.83 2.20
CA LEU A 46 -4.46 13.34 2.88
C LEU A 46 -3.20 12.58 2.47
N VAL A 47 -3.24 11.25 2.42
CA VAL A 47 -2.10 10.43 1.99
C VAL A 47 -1.68 10.78 0.56
N LYS A 48 -2.63 10.88 -0.38
CA LYS A 48 -2.35 11.29 -1.76
C LYS A 48 -1.71 12.69 -1.81
N HIS A 49 -2.25 13.63 -1.04
CA HIS A 49 -1.71 14.99 -0.96
C HIS A 49 -0.28 15.00 -0.41
N LEU A 50 -0.02 14.26 0.67
CA LEU A 50 1.32 14.16 1.26
C LEU A 50 2.33 13.54 0.30
N ILE A 51 1.98 12.48 -0.40
CA ILE A 51 2.83 11.85 -1.41
C ILE A 51 3.20 12.88 -2.49
N THR A 52 2.24 13.66 -2.95
CA THR A 52 2.49 14.67 -4.00
C THR A 52 3.32 15.84 -3.47
N PHE A 53 2.96 16.36 -2.30
CA PHE A 53 3.58 17.57 -1.72
C PHE A 53 5.02 17.33 -1.26
N PHE A 54 5.31 16.17 -0.69
CA PHE A 54 6.65 15.82 -0.18
C PHE A 54 7.50 15.05 -1.18
N LYS A 55 7.10 14.98 -2.46
CA LYS A 55 7.89 14.31 -3.48
C LYS A 55 9.27 14.97 -3.59
N PRO A 56 10.38 14.22 -3.34
CA PRO A 56 11.72 14.72 -3.49
C PRO A 56 12.07 15.04 -4.96
N GLU A 57 12.93 16.03 -5.16
CA GLU A 57 13.38 16.44 -6.49
C GLU A 57 14.25 15.38 -7.19
N ASP A 58 14.93 14.52 -6.43
CA ASP A 58 15.78 13.43 -6.94
C ASP A 58 15.00 12.18 -7.39
N CYS A 59 13.66 12.25 -7.42
CA CYS A 59 12.83 11.18 -7.96
C CYS A 59 12.98 11.08 -9.48
N ASP A 60 13.42 9.91 -9.96
CA ASP A 60 13.45 9.60 -11.38
C ASP A 60 12.02 9.36 -11.91
N SER A 61 11.49 10.32 -12.66
CA SER A 61 10.15 10.24 -13.23
C SER A 61 10.01 9.21 -14.36
N MET A 62 11.12 8.72 -14.91
CA MET A 62 11.13 7.74 -16.01
C MET A 62 11.26 6.30 -15.51
N THR A 63 11.52 6.10 -14.21
CA THR A 63 11.75 4.78 -13.64
C THR A 63 10.86 4.56 -12.42
N SER A 64 10.04 3.54 -12.48
CA SER A 64 9.15 3.11 -11.39
C SER A 64 9.53 1.73 -10.90
N LEU A 65 9.34 1.52 -9.60
CA LEU A 65 9.44 0.20 -8.96
C LEU A 65 8.08 -0.19 -8.45
N ILE A 66 7.71 -1.46 -8.62
CA ILE A 66 6.47 -1.97 -8.06
C ILE A 66 6.73 -3.23 -7.25
N ASP A 67 6.10 -3.30 -6.10
CA ASP A 67 6.11 -4.47 -5.23
C ASP A 67 4.80 -4.58 -4.46
N SER A 68 4.53 -5.75 -3.94
CA SER A 68 3.38 -6.00 -3.07
C SER A 68 3.79 -6.69 -1.78
N MET A 69 3.06 -6.38 -0.71
CA MET A 69 3.27 -7.03 0.57
C MET A 69 1.95 -7.42 1.24
N PRO A 70 1.90 -8.56 1.95
CA PRO A 70 0.71 -8.97 2.66
C PRO A 70 0.51 -8.13 3.93
N ILE A 71 -0.71 -7.63 4.13
CA ILE A 71 -1.20 -7.10 5.41
C ILE A 71 -2.01 -8.21 6.07
N ILE A 72 -1.38 -8.89 7.02
CA ILE A 72 -1.96 -10.06 7.68
C ILE A 72 -2.86 -9.61 8.83
N THR A 73 -4.16 -9.85 8.71
CA THR A 73 -5.13 -9.56 9.76
C THR A 73 -5.35 -10.77 10.68
N CYS A 74 -5.11 -11.99 10.15
CA CYS A 74 -5.33 -13.23 10.90
C CYS A 74 -4.53 -14.38 10.26
N ALA A 75 -4.08 -15.32 11.08
CA ALA A 75 -3.39 -16.51 10.60
C ALA A 75 -4.32 -17.40 9.75
N GLY A 76 -3.80 -17.96 8.66
CA GLY A 76 -4.55 -18.73 7.68
C GLY A 76 -5.08 -20.08 8.16
N LYS A 77 -4.68 -20.54 9.38
CA LYS A 77 -5.25 -21.73 10.05
C LYS A 77 -6.70 -21.52 10.52
N ASN A 78 -7.14 -20.30 10.68
CA ASN A 78 -8.50 -19.98 11.05
C ASN A 78 -9.45 -20.22 9.86
N LYS A 79 -10.70 -20.57 10.12
CA LYS A 79 -11.68 -20.78 9.06
C LYS A 79 -12.12 -19.47 8.39
N THR A 80 -12.20 -18.40 9.18
CA THR A 80 -12.59 -17.07 8.73
C THR A 80 -11.76 -16.00 9.42
N GLY A 81 -11.46 -14.89 8.71
CA GLY A 81 -10.99 -13.65 9.31
C GLY A 81 -12.15 -12.87 9.95
N LYS A 82 -11.84 -12.06 10.96
CA LYS A 82 -12.83 -11.21 11.66
C LYS A 82 -12.54 -9.71 11.52
N VAL A 83 -11.48 -9.36 10.84
CA VAL A 83 -11.04 -7.98 10.67
C VAL A 83 -11.16 -7.62 9.20
N ALA A 84 -11.76 -6.47 8.90
CA ALA A 84 -11.99 -5.97 7.54
C ALA A 84 -12.64 -7.02 6.62
N THR A 85 -13.69 -7.67 7.10
CA THR A 85 -14.34 -8.81 6.43
C THR A 85 -14.91 -8.47 5.07
N GLU A 86 -15.16 -7.21 4.82
CA GLU A 86 -15.68 -6.67 3.55
C GLU A 86 -14.63 -6.69 2.42
N ILE A 87 -13.34 -6.66 2.76
CA ILE A 87 -12.24 -6.61 1.78
C ILE A 87 -11.15 -7.64 2.02
N ALA A 88 -11.03 -8.17 3.24
CA ALA A 88 -10.01 -9.15 3.59
C ALA A 88 -10.42 -10.55 3.14
N THR A 89 -9.58 -11.20 2.34
CA THR A 89 -9.78 -12.56 1.86
C THR A 89 -8.62 -13.48 2.26
N LYS A 90 -8.74 -14.76 1.95
CA LYS A 90 -7.68 -15.74 2.20
C LYS A 90 -6.70 -15.73 1.04
N GLY A 91 -5.46 -15.38 1.32
CA GLY A 91 -4.35 -15.40 0.38
C GLY A 91 -3.20 -16.31 0.81
N TYR A 92 -2.24 -16.46 -0.08
CA TYR A 92 -1.02 -17.20 0.16
C TYR A 92 0.19 -16.28 -0.02
N CYS A 93 1.07 -16.25 0.98
CA CYS A 93 2.34 -15.53 0.93
C CYS A 93 3.47 -16.52 0.62
N SER A 94 4.00 -16.47 -0.60
CA SER A 94 5.08 -17.37 -1.06
C SER A 94 6.37 -17.18 -0.26
N THR A 95 6.74 -15.95 0.04
CA THR A 95 7.96 -15.60 0.78
C THR A 95 7.94 -16.18 2.21
N LYS A 96 6.76 -16.21 2.85
CA LYS A 96 6.59 -16.75 4.20
C LYS A 96 6.06 -18.19 4.21
N ASN A 97 5.78 -18.75 3.04
CA ASN A 97 5.21 -20.09 2.85
C ASN A 97 3.99 -20.35 3.74
N MET A 98 3.04 -19.39 3.76
CA MET A 98 1.88 -19.48 4.63
C MET A 98 0.62 -18.90 4.02
N TYR A 99 -0.52 -19.53 4.36
CA TYR A 99 -1.83 -18.93 4.14
C TYR A 99 -2.15 -17.90 5.22
N TYR A 100 -2.83 -16.83 4.83
CA TYR A 100 -3.28 -15.78 5.74
C TYR A 100 -4.64 -15.23 5.31
N PHE A 101 -5.33 -14.58 6.23
CA PHE A 101 -6.44 -13.67 5.90
C PHE A 101 -5.92 -12.24 5.97
N GLY A 102 -6.33 -11.43 5.01
CA GLY A 102 -5.90 -10.05 5.00
C GLY A 102 -6.06 -9.38 3.65
N LEU A 103 -5.19 -8.44 3.42
CA LEU A 103 -5.11 -7.61 2.23
C LEU A 103 -3.72 -7.72 1.63
N LYS A 104 -3.57 -7.21 0.42
CA LYS A 104 -2.27 -6.85 -0.15
C LYS A 104 -2.14 -5.35 -0.26
N LEU A 105 -1.00 -4.83 0.14
CA LEU A 105 -0.60 -3.47 -0.15
C LEU A 105 0.31 -3.52 -1.38
N HIS A 106 -0.05 -2.78 -2.41
CA HIS A 106 0.77 -2.60 -3.61
C HIS A 106 1.37 -1.20 -3.55
N ALA A 107 2.67 -1.11 -3.72
CA ALA A 107 3.38 0.16 -3.77
C ALA A 107 4.01 0.35 -5.14
N LEU A 108 3.62 1.41 -5.83
CA LEU A 108 4.34 1.95 -6.97
C LEU A 108 5.20 3.09 -6.45
N ALA A 109 6.48 3.11 -6.79
CA ALA A 109 7.42 4.09 -6.26
C ALA A 109 8.36 4.61 -7.35
N PHE A 110 8.72 5.88 -7.27
CA PHE A 110 9.80 6.45 -8.06
C PHE A 110 11.15 5.90 -7.60
N ARG A 111 11.99 5.55 -8.55
CA ARG A 111 13.40 5.25 -8.25
C ARG A 111 14.10 6.51 -7.75
N ARG A 112 14.96 6.33 -6.75
CA ARG A 112 15.91 7.35 -6.27
C ARG A 112 17.27 6.71 -6.15
N GLU A 113 18.30 7.36 -6.65
CA GLU A 113 19.64 6.80 -6.63
C GLU A 113 20.25 6.84 -5.23
N GLY A 114 20.82 5.71 -4.80
CA GLY A 114 21.50 5.60 -3.50
C GLY A 114 20.62 5.70 -2.26
N THR A 115 19.28 5.71 -2.41
CA THR A 115 18.35 5.86 -1.28
C THR A 115 17.06 5.06 -1.48
N ILE A 116 16.17 5.12 -0.50
CA ILE A 116 14.89 4.40 -0.54
C ILE A 116 13.98 5.03 -1.61
N PRO A 117 13.32 4.21 -2.46
CA PRO A 117 12.32 4.70 -3.41
C PRO A 117 11.23 5.51 -2.72
N PHE A 118 10.73 6.54 -3.39
CA PHE A 118 9.65 7.37 -2.86
C PHE A 118 8.29 6.89 -3.41
N PRO A 119 7.27 6.67 -2.57
CA PRO A 119 5.99 6.20 -3.04
C PRO A 119 5.34 7.20 -4.01
N GLU A 120 4.86 6.69 -5.13
CA GLU A 120 4.04 7.42 -6.10
C GLU A 120 2.55 7.09 -5.88
N MET A 121 2.26 5.82 -5.65
CA MET A 121 0.91 5.31 -5.45
C MET A 121 0.92 4.15 -4.46
N ILE A 122 -0.06 4.13 -3.59
CA ILE A 122 -0.30 3.04 -2.63
C ILE A 122 -1.72 2.53 -2.87
N LEU A 123 -1.86 1.24 -3.14
CA LEU A 123 -3.13 0.59 -3.40
C LEU A 123 -3.34 -0.58 -2.43
N LEU A 124 -4.59 -0.85 -2.12
CA LEU A 124 -5.00 -2.01 -1.34
C LEU A 124 -5.88 -2.92 -2.19
N SER A 125 -5.64 -4.22 -2.11
CA SER A 125 -6.51 -5.23 -2.70
C SER A 125 -6.78 -6.37 -1.74
N SER A 126 -7.73 -7.23 -2.07
CA SER A 126 -7.93 -8.47 -1.33
C SER A 126 -6.72 -9.39 -1.45
N ALA A 127 -6.50 -10.25 -0.45
CA ALA A 127 -5.31 -11.13 -0.42
C ALA A 127 -5.26 -12.16 -1.55
N GLU A 128 -6.41 -12.52 -2.13
CA GLU A 128 -6.51 -13.49 -3.24
C GLU A 128 -6.27 -12.89 -4.61
N GLU A 129 -6.39 -11.55 -4.73
CA GLU A 129 -6.30 -10.88 -6.02
C GLU A 129 -4.86 -10.96 -6.58
N ASN A 130 -4.76 -11.16 -7.89
CA ASN A 130 -3.46 -11.23 -8.56
C ASN A 130 -2.85 -9.83 -8.70
N ASP A 131 -1.57 -9.70 -8.37
CA ASP A 131 -0.85 -8.43 -8.32
C ASP A 131 -0.81 -7.72 -9.69
N LEU A 132 -0.62 -8.47 -10.77
CA LEU A 132 -0.65 -7.91 -12.13
C LEU A 132 -2.04 -7.41 -12.50
N THR A 133 -3.10 -8.09 -12.06
CA THR A 133 -4.49 -7.66 -12.32
C THR A 133 -4.78 -6.33 -11.65
N VAL A 134 -4.32 -6.15 -10.40
CA VAL A 134 -4.45 -4.88 -9.67
C VAL A 134 -3.69 -3.77 -10.39
N LEU A 135 -2.45 -4.02 -10.80
CA LEU A 135 -1.64 -3.05 -11.53
C LEU A 135 -2.31 -2.62 -12.84
N LYS A 136 -2.82 -3.57 -13.62
CA LYS A 136 -3.49 -3.30 -14.89
C LYS A 136 -4.73 -2.41 -14.71
N ARG A 137 -5.51 -2.68 -13.67
CA ARG A 137 -6.75 -1.94 -13.38
C ARG A 137 -6.49 -0.53 -12.86
N GLU A 138 -5.53 -0.38 -11.95
CA GLU A 138 -5.41 0.83 -11.12
C GLU A 138 -4.33 1.81 -11.61
N ALA A 139 -3.28 1.33 -12.25
CA ALA A 139 -2.11 2.16 -12.49
C ALA A 139 -1.56 2.12 -13.92
N ALA A 140 -1.76 1.05 -14.66
CA ALA A 140 -1.05 0.84 -15.92
C ALA A 140 -1.28 1.94 -16.97
N ASP A 141 -2.48 2.52 -17.01
CA ASP A 141 -2.80 3.58 -17.97
C ASP A 141 -2.16 4.94 -17.63
N SER A 142 -1.75 5.14 -16.38
CA SER A 142 -1.03 6.34 -15.93
C SER A 142 0.48 6.26 -16.15
N LEU A 143 1.02 5.07 -16.43
CA LEU A 143 2.44 4.81 -16.57
C LEU A 143 2.89 4.99 -18.04
N ILE A 144 3.03 6.24 -18.47
CA ILE A 144 3.41 6.58 -19.85
C ILE A 144 4.92 6.84 -19.93
N ASN A 145 5.59 6.30 -20.96
CA ASN A 145 7.03 6.46 -21.22
C ASN A 145 7.90 6.07 -20.01
N ARG A 146 7.63 4.93 -19.38
CA ARG A 146 8.33 4.52 -18.16
C ARG A 146 9.00 3.16 -18.27
N ASN A 147 10.09 3.02 -17.55
CA ASN A 147 10.70 1.74 -17.24
C ASN A 147 10.19 1.27 -15.88
N ILE A 148 9.55 0.12 -15.83
CA ILE A 148 8.98 -0.43 -14.60
C ILE A 148 9.82 -1.63 -14.17
N PHE A 149 10.39 -1.56 -12.98
CA PHE A 149 11.07 -2.69 -12.34
C PHE A 149 10.13 -3.40 -11.39
N ALA A 150 9.97 -4.70 -11.57
CA ALA A 150 9.04 -5.50 -10.80
C ALA A 150 9.50 -6.95 -10.68
N ASP A 151 8.96 -7.68 -9.70
CA ASP A 151 9.17 -9.12 -9.59
C ASP A 151 8.48 -9.87 -10.75
N LYS A 152 8.92 -11.11 -10.97
CA LYS A 152 8.45 -12.00 -12.04
C LYS A 152 6.92 -12.17 -12.09
N ILE A 153 6.24 -12.04 -10.97
CA ILE A 153 4.78 -12.14 -10.89
C ILE A 153 4.05 -11.10 -11.75
N TYR A 154 4.68 -9.98 -12.04
CA TYR A 154 4.14 -8.92 -12.89
C TYR A 154 4.42 -9.12 -14.39
N SER A 155 5.14 -10.18 -14.78
CA SER A 155 5.51 -10.41 -16.18
C SER A 155 4.34 -10.96 -16.99
N ASP A 156 3.94 -10.20 -18.00
CA ASP A 156 3.02 -10.59 -19.06
C ASP A 156 3.57 -9.99 -20.37
N PHE A 157 4.28 -10.78 -21.13
CA PHE A 157 5.01 -10.30 -22.31
C PHE A 157 4.10 -9.70 -23.39
N SER A 158 2.91 -10.26 -23.57
CA SER A 158 1.97 -9.75 -24.56
C SER A 158 1.38 -8.41 -24.14
N TYR A 159 0.99 -8.31 -22.88
CA TYR A 159 0.46 -7.07 -22.32
C TYR A 159 1.49 -5.92 -22.36
N TRP A 160 2.70 -6.17 -21.84
CA TRP A 160 3.74 -5.14 -21.80
C TRP A 160 4.31 -4.80 -23.18
N GLY A 161 4.31 -5.76 -24.12
CA GLY A 161 4.65 -5.49 -25.53
C GLY A 161 3.69 -4.50 -26.18
N ASN A 162 2.38 -4.64 -25.94
CA ASN A 162 1.39 -3.68 -26.41
C ASN A 162 1.56 -2.32 -25.74
N LYS A 163 1.76 -2.28 -24.42
CA LYS A 163 2.01 -1.02 -23.70
C LYS A 163 3.28 -0.30 -24.13
N GLN A 164 4.32 -1.03 -24.53
CA GLN A 164 5.52 -0.43 -25.11
C GLN A 164 5.21 0.26 -26.46
N GLN A 165 4.42 -0.37 -27.31
CA GLN A 165 4.03 0.21 -28.60
C GLN A 165 3.08 1.40 -28.45
N GLU A 166 2.11 1.31 -27.52
CA GLU A 166 1.07 2.34 -27.33
C GLU A 166 1.56 3.53 -26.53
N GLN A 167 2.35 3.31 -25.46
CA GLN A 167 2.68 4.29 -24.43
C GLN A 167 4.18 4.44 -24.17
N GLY A 168 5.04 3.67 -24.83
CA GLY A 168 6.47 3.66 -24.56
C GLY A 168 6.87 3.06 -23.20
N THR A 169 5.96 2.34 -22.51
CA THR A 169 6.21 1.78 -21.18
C THR A 169 6.79 0.38 -21.28
N THR A 170 7.91 0.15 -20.62
CA THR A 170 8.64 -1.12 -20.65
C THR A 170 8.72 -1.72 -19.26
N MET A 171 8.37 -3.03 -19.14
CA MET A 171 8.57 -3.79 -17.93
C MET A 171 9.94 -4.44 -17.92
N LEU A 172 10.72 -4.18 -16.88
CA LEU A 172 12.05 -4.75 -16.64
C LEU A 172 11.99 -5.68 -15.40
N LYS A 173 12.86 -6.70 -15.41
CA LYS A 173 12.97 -7.68 -14.32
C LYS A 173 14.21 -7.43 -13.48
#